data_e41f48f25d8948903ddff4357be78507
#
_entry.id   e41f48f25d8948903ddff4357be78507
#
_cell.length_a   1.000
_cell.length_b   1.000
_cell.length_c   1.000
_cell.angle_alpha   90.00
_cell.angle_beta   90.00
_cell.angle_gamma   90.00
#
_symmetry.space_group_name_H-M   'P 1'
#
loop_
_entity.id
_entity.type
_entity.pdbx_description
1 polymer ?
#
loop_
_entity_poly.entity_id
_entity_poly.type
_entity_poly.pdbx_seq_one_letter_code
_entity_poly.pdbx_strand_id
1 'polypeptide(L)' 'MRTIKKEVKVVTDWHGVLKEINKIGVFGAKKVQTISIKQYWSELHNKPEYTLIINTLEEHDD' A
#
# COMPACT_ATOMS: atom_id res chain seq x y z
N MET A 1 -17.18 1.98 -16.06
CA MET A 1 -17.18 0.93 -15.02
C MET A 1 -16.12 1.23 -13.97
N ARG A 2 -16.44 1.03 -12.72
CA ARG A 2 -15.50 1.26 -11.62
C ARG A 2 -15.06 -0.06 -11.01
N THR A 3 -13.78 -0.18 -10.78
CA THR A 3 -13.19 -1.38 -10.19
C THR A 3 -12.33 -1.00 -8.99
N ILE A 4 -12.45 -1.74 -7.91
CA ILE A 4 -11.59 -1.55 -6.75
C ILE A 4 -10.46 -2.58 -6.86
N LYS A 5 -9.24 -2.08 -6.89
CA LYS A 5 -8.05 -2.92 -6.92
C LYS A 5 -7.41 -2.92 -5.54
N LYS A 6 -7.17 -4.09 -5.01
CA LYS A 6 -6.51 -4.27 -3.72
C LYS A 6 -5.09 -4.73 -3.95
N GLU A 7 -4.12 -3.99 -3.40
CA GLU A 7 -2.72 -4.38 -3.41
C GLU A 7 -2.27 -4.61 -1.97
N VAL A 8 -1.53 -5.69 -1.76
CA VAL A 8 -0.93 -6.00 -0.47
C VAL A 8 0.58 -6.01 -0.66
N LYS A 9 1.28 -5.17 0.11
CA LYS A 9 2.74 -5.08 0.06
C LYS A 9 3.31 -5.31 1.45
N VAL A 10 4.40 -6.06 1.52
CA VAL A 10 5.13 -6.28 2.76
C VAL A 10 6.41 -5.45 2.71
N VAL A 11 6.62 -4.63 3.72
CA VAL A 11 7.77 -3.74 3.82
C VAL A 11 8.50 -4.02 5.12
N THR A 12 9.81 -4.05 5.06
CA THR A 12 10.63 -4.46 6.20
C THR A 12 11.04 -3.31 7.11
N ASP A 13 10.83 -2.05 6.70
CA ASP A 13 11.15 -0.90 7.53
C ASP A 13 10.17 0.25 7.28
N TRP A 14 10.21 1.24 8.18
CA TRP A 14 9.33 2.42 8.08
C TRP A 14 9.65 3.30 6.88
N HIS A 15 10.92 3.38 6.49
CA HIS A 15 11.31 4.11 5.28
C HIS A 15 10.64 3.55 4.03
N GLY A 16 10.56 2.24 3.95
CA GLY A 16 9.85 1.58 2.85
C GLY A 16 8.37 1.94 2.81
N VAL A 17 7.73 2.04 3.98
CA VAL A 17 6.33 2.47 4.09
C VAL A 17 6.15 3.87 3.53
N LEU A 18 6.97 4.82 3.95
CA LEU A 18 6.92 6.20 3.48
C LEU A 18 7.18 6.30 1.98
N LYS A 19 8.11 5.51 1.47
CA LYS A 19 8.45 5.48 0.05
C LYS A 19 7.27 5.00 -0.80
N GLU A 20 6.57 3.97 -0.35
CA GLU A 20 5.40 3.46 -1.06
C GLU A 20 4.25 4.47 -1.05
N ILE A 21 4.04 5.16 0.07
CA ILE A 21 3.02 6.22 0.17
C ILE A 21 3.35 7.36 -0.78
N ASN A 22 4.61 7.77 -0.85
CA ASN A 22 5.05 8.84 -1.74
C ASN A 22 4.86 8.48 -3.21
N LYS A 23 5.11 7.25 -3.60
CA LYS A 23 4.87 6.80 -4.98
C LYS A 23 3.41 6.96 -5.38
N ILE A 24 2.49 6.63 -4.48
CA ILE A 24 1.06 6.77 -4.73
C ILE A 24 0.70 8.24 -4.93
N GLY A 25 1.25 9.13 -4.10
CA GLY A 25 1.00 10.57 -4.21
C GLY A 25 1.58 11.21 -5.45
N VAL A 26 2.79 10.78 -5.87
CA VAL A 26 3.49 11.37 -7.02
C VAL A 26 2.88 10.92 -8.35
N PHE A 27 2.48 9.68 -8.45
CA PHE A 27 1.96 9.14 -9.70
C PHE A 27 0.46 9.35 -9.91
N GLY A 28 -0.22 9.99 -8.99
CA GLY A 28 -1.57 10.57 -9.07
C GLY A 28 -2.63 10.05 -10.05
N ALA A 29 -2.30 9.08 -10.89
CA ALA A 29 -3.22 8.53 -11.89
C ALA A 29 -4.26 7.58 -11.27
N LYS A 30 -4.02 7.15 -10.04
CA LYS A 30 -4.92 6.24 -9.32
C LYS A 30 -5.50 6.95 -8.13
N LYS A 31 -6.81 6.91 -8.00
CA LYS A 31 -7.47 7.43 -6.82
C LYS A 31 -7.35 6.41 -5.69
N VAL A 32 -6.53 6.72 -4.70
CA VAL A 32 -6.40 5.87 -3.52
C VAL A 32 -7.64 6.06 -2.65
N GLN A 33 -8.34 4.98 -2.37
CA GLN A 33 -9.53 5.01 -1.57
C GLN A 33 -9.22 4.82 -0.09
N THR A 34 -8.40 3.83 0.24
CA THR A 34 -7.96 3.59 1.61
C THR A 34 -6.55 3.02 1.62
N ILE A 35 -5.82 3.33 2.69
CA ILE A 35 -4.53 2.72 2.98
C ILE A 35 -4.60 2.22 4.42
N SER A 36 -4.32 0.93 4.63
CA SER A 36 -4.20 0.34 5.95
C SER A 36 -2.77 -0.12 6.16
N ILE A 37 -2.21 0.20 7.32
CA ILE A 37 -0.85 -0.18 7.70
C ILE A 37 -0.95 -1.01 8.96
N LYS A 38 -0.41 -2.23 8.91
CA LYS A 38 -0.33 -3.10 10.08
C LYS A 38 1.13 -3.34 10.41
N GLN A 39 1.49 -3.15 11.67
CA GLN A 39 2.80 -3.47 12.19
C GLN A 39 2.73 -4.82 12.90
N TYR A 40 3.72 -5.67 12.67
CA TYR A 40 3.84 -6.94 13.36
C TYR A 40 5.31 -7.30 13.57
N TRP A 41 5.57 -8.16 14.54
CA TRP A 41 6.91 -8.65 14.79
C TRP A 41 7.19 -9.87 13.94
N SER A 42 8.27 -9.83 13.17
CA SER A 42 8.72 -10.97 12.38
C SER A 42 9.73 -11.80 13.17
N GLU A 43 9.33 -12.99 13.57
CA GLU A 43 10.23 -13.91 14.27
C GLU A 43 11.35 -14.41 13.34
N LEU A 44 11.03 -14.54 12.05
CA LEU A 44 12.00 -14.99 11.05
C LEU A 44 13.16 -14.01 10.89
N HIS A 45 12.86 -12.71 10.85
CA HIS A 45 13.86 -11.66 10.67
C HIS A 45 14.25 -10.96 11.96
N ASN A 46 13.59 -11.31 13.07
CA ASN A 46 13.83 -10.75 14.40
C ASN A 46 13.75 -9.22 14.42
N LYS A 47 12.74 -8.68 13.74
CA LYS A 47 12.50 -7.24 13.67
C LYS A 47 11.04 -6.96 13.31
N PRO A 48 10.54 -5.72 13.53
CA PRO A 48 9.20 -5.36 13.10
C PRO A 48 9.11 -5.26 11.57
N GLU A 49 7.99 -5.72 11.05
CA GLU A 49 7.64 -5.59 9.64
C GLU A 49 6.29 -4.91 9.51
N TYR A 50 6.01 -4.39 8.33
CA TYR A 50 4.78 -3.65 8.04
C TYR A 50 4.09 -4.25 6.84
N THR A 51 2.77 -4.40 6.94
CA THR A 51 1.94 -4.80 5.81
C THR A 51 1.09 -3.61 5.40
N LEU A 52 1.23 -3.20 4.14
CA LEU A 52 0.39 -2.16 3.56
C LEU A 52 -0.70 -2.79 2.72
N ILE A 53 -1.93 -2.39 2.97
CA ILE A 53 -3.08 -2.78 2.16
C ILE A 53 -3.61 -1.50 1.51
N ILE A 54 -3.49 -1.42 0.19
CA ILE A 54 -3.87 -0.25 -0.58
C ILE A 54 -5.06 -0.61 -1.45
N ASN A 55 -6.17 0.05 -1.21
CA ASN A 55 -7.36 -0.09 -2.05
C ASN A 55 -7.43 1.13 -2.97
N THR A 56 -7.40 0.88 -4.26
CA THR A 56 -7.43 1.91 -5.29
C THR A 56 -8.71 1.79 -6.10
N LEU A 57 -9.37 2.91 -6.31
CA LEU A 57 -10.52 2.96 -7.20
C LEU A 57 -10.05 3.30 -8.61
N GLU A 58 -10.30 2.40 -9.54
CA GLU A 58 -9.98 2.60 -10.96
C GLU A 58 -11.28 2.83 -11.73
N GLU A 59 -11.29 3.87 -12.57
CA GLU A 59 -12.38 4.13 -13.49
C GLU A 59 -11.94 3.69 -14.88
N HIS A 60 -12.79 2.90 -15.51
CA HIS A 60 -12.56 2.44 -16.87
C HIS A 60 -13.60 3.06 -17.80
N ASP A 61 -13.15 3.61 -18.90
CA ASP A 61 -14.02 4.04 -19.98
C ASP A 61 -14.42 2.82 -20.81
N ASP A 62 -15.69 2.59 -20.85
CA ASP A 62 -16.25 1.50 -21.66
C ASP A 62 -16.48 1.92 -23.10
#